data_228e0ad21daa893dfb5c23e1d9f3b573
#
_entry.id   228e0ad21daa893dfb5c23e1d9f3b573
#
_cell.length_a   1.000
_cell.length_b   1.000
_cell.length_c   1.000
_cell.angle_alpha   90.00
_cell.angle_beta   90.00
_cell.angle_gamma   90.00
#
_symmetry.space_group_name_H-M   'P 1'
#
loop_
_entity.id
_entity.type
_entity.pdbx_description
1 polymer ?
#
loop_
_entity_poly.entity_id
_entity_poly.type
_entity_poly.pdbx_seq_one_letter_code
_entity_poly.pdbx_strand_id
1 'polypeptide(L)'
;MLHKLTLLIILCYLSAIGNAQELLTIEQAVSITLENNFDIKIAKNNTRIDEQNRSLGNAGILPRVTGNFTRNNSIQNSRQVRADGQVQELNNAKNDNMNYGVSLNWTIFDGFKMFAKYDQLKEIQKQGEAEVRYAILTQVSEIIATYYTLVQQQKMIRALDTAIDLSQYRLTMAQNRFEIGKAAKLEVLNAQVDLNADKTTLLQQQEQYANSKTYMNQLMARDLGITFRVEDSVAINDDLKLGELLGTAENQNPQIQLAVINKRISEYNLKQIKGERYPIISLNSGYNFNESHSSLGFATENKGRGFNYGVSASVNIFNGFLQNRNEKIAKIEIENSELQIGQQKQTIQSQITSLFQTYITNLDLVQLERSNEELAKENLDITFEKFKIGTITTLEVRTAQLNYINTMVRSYTAQYQAKLSEIRLKELAGNAF
;
A
#
# COMPACT_ATOMS: atom_id res chain seq x y z
N MET A 1 -57.34 25.16 -2.31
CA MET A 1 -56.18 26.11 -2.19
C MET A 1 -55.18 25.65 -1.11
N LEU A 2 -55.62 25.17 0.04
CA LEU A 2 -54.72 24.72 1.14
C LEU A 2 -53.72 23.64 0.73
N HIS A 3 -54.12 22.60 -0.02
CA HIS A 3 -53.24 21.51 -0.46
C HIS A 3 -52.15 21.90 -1.44
N LYS A 4 -52.34 22.97 -2.23
CA LYS A 4 -51.29 23.51 -3.12
C LYS A 4 -50.27 24.34 -2.33
N LEU A 5 -50.72 24.98 -1.25
CA LEU A 5 -49.81 25.77 -0.36
C LEU A 5 -48.95 24.87 0.49
N THR A 6 -49.49 23.75 1.00
CA THR A 6 -48.72 22.74 1.76
C THR A 6 -47.70 22.02 0.87
N LEU A 7 -48.02 21.71 -0.39
CA LEU A 7 -47.09 21.10 -1.34
C LEU A 7 -45.92 22.06 -1.71
N LEU A 8 -46.22 23.36 -1.83
CA LEU A 8 -45.21 24.39 -2.12
C LEU A 8 -44.25 24.60 -0.93
N ILE A 9 -44.79 24.55 0.30
CA ILE A 9 -43.98 24.66 1.53
C ILE A 9 -43.09 23.41 1.70
N ILE A 10 -43.59 22.21 1.40
CA ILE A 10 -42.76 20.97 1.43
C ILE A 10 -41.69 21.00 0.34
N LEU A 11 -41.99 21.51 -0.86
CA LEU A 11 -41.02 21.67 -1.96
C LEU A 11 -39.94 22.71 -1.62
N CYS A 12 -40.29 23.79 -0.90
CA CYS A 12 -39.32 24.77 -0.40
C CYS A 12 -38.46 24.21 0.76
N TYR A 13 -38.98 23.32 1.61
CA TYR A 13 -38.20 22.63 2.65
C TYR A 13 -37.24 21.58 2.06
N LEU A 14 -37.58 20.91 0.96
CA LEU A 14 -36.68 19.98 0.27
C LEU A 14 -35.55 20.70 -0.51
N SER A 15 -35.75 21.95 -0.93
CA SER A 15 -34.70 22.74 -1.59
C SER A 15 -33.76 23.44 -0.61
N ALA A 16 -34.09 23.49 0.69
CA ALA A 16 -33.25 24.05 1.76
C ALA A 16 -32.26 23.02 2.36
N ILE A 17 -32.20 21.77 1.85
CA ILE A 17 -31.01 20.93 2.02
C ILE A 17 -29.93 21.48 1.09
N GLY A 18 -29.57 22.73 1.33
CA GLY A 18 -28.45 23.40 0.69
C GLY A 18 -27.20 22.53 0.91
N ASN A 19 -26.44 22.35 -0.13
CA ASN A 19 -25.08 21.79 -0.13
C ASN A 19 -24.19 22.51 0.92
N ALA A 20 -24.44 22.31 2.20
CA ALA A 20 -23.46 22.58 3.21
C ALA A 20 -22.32 21.62 2.93
N GLN A 21 -21.23 22.13 2.34
CA GLN A 21 -20.03 21.32 2.12
C GLN A 21 -19.66 20.71 3.47
N GLU A 22 -19.61 19.39 3.51
CA GLU A 22 -19.23 18.62 4.70
C GLU A 22 -17.87 19.14 5.21
N LEU A 23 -17.80 19.47 6.49
CA LEU A 23 -16.51 19.76 7.14
C LEU A 23 -15.88 18.42 7.48
N LEU A 24 -14.83 18.07 6.75
CA LEU A 24 -14.07 16.84 6.97
C LEU A 24 -12.97 17.11 8.00
N THR A 25 -13.02 16.43 9.15
CA THR A 25 -11.91 16.46 10.11
C THR A 25 -10.87 15.40 9.77
N ILE A 26 -9.68 15.54 10.36
CA ILE A 26 -8.58 14.60 10.12
C ILE A 26 -8.91 13.20 10.66
N GLU A 27 -9.59 13.14 11.82
CA GLU A 27 -10.01 11.89 12.46
C GLU A 27 -11.05 11.16 11.61
N GLN A 28 -12.01 11.89 11.03
CA GLN A 28 -12.99 11.34 10.10
C GLN A 28 -12.30 10.79 8.84
N ALA A 29 -11.38 11.56 8.26
CA ALA A 29 -10.64 11.14 7.07
C ALA A 29 -9.85 9.85 7.31
N VAL A 30 -9.15 9.77 8.44
CA VAL A 30 -8.41 8.57 8.87
C VAL A 30 -9.37 7.39 9.10
N SER A 31 -10.49 7.59 9.80
CA SER A 31 -11.47 6.54 10.07
C SER A 31 -12.05 5.96 8.77
N ILE A 32 -12.45 6.81 7.84
CA ILE A 32 -12.97 6.38 6.52
C ILE A 32 -11.88 5.62 5.74
N THR A 33 -10.63 6.08 5.79
CA THR A 33 -9.51 5.42 5.12
C THR A 33 -9.25 4.02 5.70
N LEU A 34 -9.22 3.89 7.03
CA LEU A 34 -9.02 2.59 7.71
C LEU A 34 -10.11 1.56 7.37
N GLU A 35 -11.33 2.04 7.15
CA GLU A 35 -12.47 1.18 6.81
C GLU A 35 -12.52 0.84 5.31
N ASN A 36 -12.27 1.80 4.43
CA ASN A 36 -12.61 1.69 3.03
C ASN A 36 -11.42 1.51 2.09
N ASN A 37 -10.22 1.99 2.44
CA ASN A 37 -9.06 2.00 1.55
C ASN A 37 -8.77 0.61 0.97
N PHE A 38 -8.55 0.55 -0.34
CA PHE A 38 -8.36 -0.70 -1.07
C PHE A 38 -7.05 -1.40 -0.72
N ASP A 39 -5.96 -0.67 -0.50
CA ASP A 39 -4.66 -1.27 -0.19
C ASP A 39 -4.70 -1.96 1.18
N ILE A 40 -5.36 -1.34 2.17
CA ILE A 40 -5.58 -1.93 3.49
C ILE A 40 -6.46 -3.19 3.38
N LYS A 41 -7.54 -3.15 2.57
CA LYS A 41 -8.41 -4.31 2.33
C LYS A 41 -7.67 -5.45 1.64
N ILE A 42 -6.83 -5.14 0.65
CA ILE A 42 -6.01 -6.13 -0.07
C ILE A 42 -5.00 -6.76 0.91
N ALA A 43 -4.29 -5.97 1.72
CA ALA A 43 -3.35 -6.48 2.71
C ALA A 43 -4.06 -7.41 3.72
N LYS A 44 -5.24 -7.03 4.23
CA LYS A 44 -6.08 -7.88 5.10
C LYS A 44 -6.49 -9.19 4.42
N ASN A 45 -6.86 -9.14 3.13
CA ASN A 45 -7.22 -10.35 2.39
C ASN A 45 -6.02 -11.27 2.18
N ASN A 46 -4.83 -10.73 1.90
CA ASN A 46 -3.60 -11.50 1.79
C ASN A 46 -3.29 -12.22 3.12
N THR A 47 -3.41 -11.55 4.24
CA THR A 47 -3.25 -12.19 5.57
C THR A 47 -4.28 -13.31 5.78
N ARG A 48 -5.54 -13.13 5.34
CA ARG A 48 -6.54 -14.21 5.39
C ARG A 48 -6.19 -15.40 4.50
N ILE A 49 -5.53 -15.17 3.36
CA ILE A 49 -5.00 -16.24 2.51
C ILE A 49 -3.90 -17.00 3.28
N ASP A 50 -3.00 -16.30 3.96
CA ASP A 50 -1.95 -16.91 4.76
C ASP A 50 -2.51 -17.70 5.94
N GLU A 51 -3.57 -17.21 6.58
CA GLU A 51 -4.31 -17.95 7.61
C GLU A 51 -4.89 -19.27 7.08
N GLN A 52 -5.49 -19.27 5.88
CA GLN A 52 -5.99 -20.49 5.25
C GLN A 52 -4.84 -21.45 4.85
N ASN A 53 -3.72 -20.88 4.42
CA ASN A 53 -2.51 -21.65 4.09
C ASN A 53 -1.87 -22.29 5.34
N ARG A 54 -2.07 -21.74 6.53
CA ARG A 54 -1.62 -22.28 7.81
C ARG A 54 -2.49 -23.45 8.24
N SER A 55 -2.46 -24.53 7.49
CA SER A 55 -3.23 -25.74 7.75
C SER A 55 -2.35 -26.98 7.86
N LEU A 56 -2.79 -27.97 8.63
CA LEU A 56 -2.12 -29.27 8.75
C LEU A 56 -2.04 -29.98 7.40
N GLY A 57 -3.06 -29.78 6.53
CA GLY A 57 -3.08 -30.32 5.17
C GLY A 57 -1.96 -29.72 4.30
N ASN A 58 -1.80 -28.39 4.32
CA ASN A 58 -0.75 -27.73 3.57
C ASN A 58 0.66 -28.02 4.11
N ALA A 59 0.78 -28.29 5.40
CA ALA A 59 2.02 -28.75 6.01
C ALA A 59 2.39 -30.21 5.65
N GLY A 60 1.45 -30.98 5.07
CA GLY A 60 1.66 -32.40 4.70
C GLY A 60 1.44 -33.37 5.82
N ILE A 61 0.81 -32.95 6.94
CA ILE A 61 0.58 -33.82 8.13
C ILE A 61 -0.64 -34.73 7.91
N LEU A 62 -1.62 -34.27 7.12
CA LEU A 62 -2.86 -35.02 6.90
C LEU A 62 -2.74 -36.01 5.73
N PRO A 63 -3.47 -37.15 5.79
CA PRO A 63 -3.52 -38.10 4.69
C PRO A 63 -4.20 -37.49 3.45
N ARG A 64 -3.80 -37.97 2.28
CA ARG A 64 -4.46 -37.69 1.00
C ARG A 64 -5.24 -38.91 0.54
N VAL A 65 -6.51 -38.71 0.23
CA VAL A 65 -7.36 -39.71 -0.39
C VAL A 65 -7.63 -39.27 -1.83
N THR A 66 -7.37 -40.18 -2.79
CA THR A 66 -7.56 -39.92 -4.22
C THR A 66 -8.38 -41.03 -4.87
N GLY A 67 -9.35 -40.64 -5.72
CA GLY A 67 -10.02 -41.55 -6.63
C GLY A 67 -9.24 -41.61 -7.95
N ASN A 68 -8.95 -42.81 -8.43
CA ASN A 68 -8.22 -43.01 -9.67
C ASN A 68 -9.09 -43.79 -10.64
N PHE A 69 -9.08 -43.41 -11.91
CA PHE A 69 -9.64 -44.13 -13.04
C PHE A 69 -8.65 -44.07 -14.21
N THR A 70 -8.29 -45.23 -14.70
CA THR A 70 -7.41 -45.35 -15.85
C THR A 70 -7.95 -46.44 -16.79
N ARG A 71 -8.08 -46.12 -18.06
CA ARG A 71 -8.37 -47.10 -19.11
C ARG A 71 -7.37 -46.95 -20.23
N ASN A 72 -6.63 -48.02 -20.49
CA ASN A 72 -5.61 -48.07 -21.51
C ASN A 72 -6.00 -49.13 -22.56
N ASN A 73 -6.15 -48.68 -23.80
CA ASN A 73 -6.36 -49.57 -24.96
C ASN A 73 -5.11 -49.59 -25.78
N SER A 74 -4.61 -50.80 -26.11
CA SER A 74 -3.50 -50.97 -27.00
C SER A 74 -3.79 -51.98 -28.09
N ILE A 75 -3.28 -51.76 -29.29
CA ILE A 75 -3.31 -52.70 -30.42
C ILE A 75 -1.87 -52.91 -30.80
N GLN A 76 -1.44 -54.19 -30.76
CA GLN A 76 -0.05 -54.51 -31.03
C GLN A 76 0.07 -55.82 -31.79
N ASN A 77 1.10 -55.99 -32.61
CA ASN A 77 1.48 -57.27 -33.18
C ASN A 77 2.41 -57.96 -32.18
N SER A 78 2.10 -59.18 -31.84
CA SER A 78 2.89 -59.93 -30.88
C SER A 78 3.25 -61.31 -31.43
N ARG A 79 4.50 -61.73 -31.19
CA ARG A 79 4.98 -63.07 -31.43
C ARG A 79 5.48 -63.64 -30.14
N GLN A 80 4.84 -64.68 -29.63
CA GLN A 80 5.22 -65.38 -28.40
C GLN A 80 5.74 -66.77 -28.75
N VAL A 81 6.87 -67.14 -28.19
CA VAL A 81 7.38 -68.52 -28.25
C VAL A 81 7.16 -69.11 -26.84
N ARG A 82 6.36 -70.15 -26.74
CA ARG A 82 6.10 -70.84 -25.48
C ARG A 82 7.28 -71.72 -25.07
N ALA A 83 7.32 -72.14 -23.80
CA ALA A 83 8.39 -72.99 -23.28
C ALA A 83 8.47 -74.40 -23.97
N ASP A 84 7.37 -74.83 -24.59
CA ASP A 84 7.29 -76.10 -25.41
C ASP A 84 7.70 -75.86 -26.87
N GLY A 85 8.20 -74.68 -27.24
CA GLY A 85 8.64 -74.33 -28.58
C GLY A 85 7.50 -73.87 -29.52
N GLN A 86 6.25 -73.88 -29.11
CA GLN A 86 5.13 -73.42 -29.95
C GLN A 86 5.23 -71.91 -30.16
N VAL A 87 5.11 -71.50 -31.42
CA VAL A 87 5.10 -70.08 -31.81
C VAL A 87 3.67 -69.60 -32.04
N GLN A 88 3.26 -68.58 -31.29
CA GLN A 88 1.97 -67.92 -31.46
C GLN A 88 2.22 -66.50 -32.01
N GLU A 89 1.69 -66.21 -33.18
CA GLU A 89 1.73 -64.88 -33.80
C GLU A 89 0.31 -64.31 -33.81
N LEU A 90 0.14 -63.13 -33.27
CA LEU A 90 -1.12 -62.41 -33.24
C LEU A 90 -0.89 -61.01 -33.86
N ASN A 91 -1.56 -60.74 -34.97
CA ASN A 91 -1.57 -59.41 -35.56
C ASN A 91 -2.78 -58.64 -35.08
N ASN A 92 -2.58 -57.34 -34.76
CA ASN A 92 -3.62 -56.46 -34.22
C ASN A 92 -4.26 -56.97 -32.90
N ALA A 93 -3.48 -57.60 -32.05
CA ALA A 93 -3.94 -58.05 -30.73
C ALA A 93 -4.39 -56.85 -29.90
N LYS A 94 -5.63 -56.85 -29.49
CA LYS A 94 -6.26 -55.79 -28.68
C LYS A 94 -6.10 -56.11 -27.19
N ASN A 95 -5.60 -55.14 -26.44
CA ASN A 95 -5.56 -55.19 -24.98
C ASN A 95 -6.33 -53.95 -24.43
N ASP A 96 -7.27 -54.19 -23.57
CA ASP A 96 -8.01 -53.18 -22.85
C ASP A 96 -7.80 -53.41 -21.33
N ASN A 97 -7.21 -52.44 -20.66
CA ASN A 97 -6.97 -52.49 -19.22
C ASN A 97 -7.69 -51.32 -18.57
N MET A 98 -8.59 -51.60 -17.68
CA MET A 98 -9.32 -50.63 -16.87
C MET A 98 -8.99 -50.85 -15.40
N ASN A 99 -8.50 -49.78 -14.77
CA ASN A 99 -8.20 -49.72 -13.34
C ASN A 99 -8.93 -48.56 -12.72
N TYR A 100 -9.69 -48.77 -11.67
CA TYR A 100 -10.31 -47.72 -10.89
C TYR A 100 -10.35 -48.08 -9.42
N GLY A 101 -10.36 -47.05 -8.56
CA GLY A 101 -10.34 -47.31 -7.13
C GLY A 101 -10.13 -46.06 -6.32
N VAL A 102 -9.98 -46.26 -5.02
CA VAL A 102 -9.65 -45.20 -4.06
C VAL A 102 -8.36 -45.57 -3.36
N SER A 103 -7.44 -44.62 -3.31
CA SER A 103 -6.14 -44.78 -2.63
C SER A 103 -5.95 -43.76 -1.54
N LEU A 104 -5.39 -44.15 -0.42
CA LEU A 104 -4.94 -43.30 0.68
C LEU A 104 -3.43 -43.33 0.72
N ASN A 105 -2.83 -42.15 0.77
CA ASN A 105 -1.40 -41.96 1.02
C ASN A 105 -1.24 -41.04 2.23
N TRP A 106 -0.51 -41.47 3.24
CA TRP A 106 -0.26 -40.70 4.45
C TRP A 106 1.21 -40.80 4.85
N THR A 107 1.89 -39.67 4.79
CA THR A 107 3.24 -39.54 5.31
C THR A 107 3.16 -39.41 6.83
N ILE A 108 3.61 -40.45 7.54
CA ILE A 108 3.61 -40.51 9.01
C ILE A 108 4.85 -39.83 9.58
N PHE A 109 5.97 -39.93 8.86
CA PHE A 109 7.25 -39.35 9.25
C PHE A 109 8.03 -38.91 8.00
N ASP A 110 8.60 -37.72 8.02
CA ASP A 110 9.40 -37.15 6.93
C ASP A 110 10.66 -36.41 7.43
N GLY A 111 11.19 -36.85 8.59
CA GLY A 111 12.32 -36.17 9.21
C GLY A 111 11.95 -34.84 9.88
N PHE A 112 10.73 -34.72 10.39
CA PHE A 112 10.17 -33.49 11.01
C PHE A 112 9.96 -32.33 10.06
N LYS A 113 10.05 -32.50 8.74
CA LYS A 113 9.86 -31.48 7.74
C LYS A 113 8.45 -30.88 7.82
N MET A 114 7.42 -31.74 7.95
CA MET A 114 6.02 -31.30 8.05
C MET A 114 5.78 -30.36 9.23
N PHE A 115 6.44 -30.60 10.38
CA PHE A 115 6.34 -29.74 11.56
C PHE A 115 7.08 -28.41 11.34
N ALA A 116 8.29 -28.46 10.78
CA ALA A 116 9.05 -27.26 10.41
C ALA A 116 8.29 -26.43 9.35
N LYS A 117 7.60 -27.08 8.41
CA LYS A 117 6.73 -26.43 7.42
C LYS A 117 5.53 -25.77 8.08
N TYR A 118 4.88 -26.44 9.02
CA TYR A 118 3.76 -25.84 9.75
C TYR A 118 4.20 -24.61 10.56
N ASP A 119 5.36 -24.66 11.21
CA ASP A 119 5.91 -23.49 11.91
C ASP A 119 6.33 -22.37 10.95
N GLN A 120 6.86 -22.71 9.77
CA GLN A 120 7.12 -21.72 8.72
C GLN A 120 5.84 -21.02 8.27
N LEU A 121 4.74 -21.75 8.08
CA LEU A 121 3.43 -21.19 7.72
C LEU A 121 2.89 -20.25 8.80
N LYS A 122 3.18 -20.51 10.10
CA LYS A 122 2.86 -19.57 11.17
C LYS A 122 3.66 -18.25 11.04
N GLU A 123 4.94 -18.33 10.70
CA GLU A 123 5.75 -17.11 10.49
C GLU A 123 5.29 -16.35 9.24
N ILE A 124 4.89 -17.04 8.16
CA ILE A 124 4.29 -16.40 6.97
C ILE A 124 3.00 -15.66 7.33
N GLN A 125 2.14 -16.23 8.18
CA GLN A 125 0.96 -15.50 8.66
C GLN A 125 1.36 -14.23 9.44
N LYS A 126 2.36 -14.32 10.33
CA LYS A 126 2.86 -13.13 11.06
C LYS A 126 3.46 -12.09 10.11
N GLN A 127 4.07 -12.53 9.01
CA GLN A 127 4.53 -11.64 7.94
C GLN A 127 3.35 -10.86 7.35
N GLY A 128 2.27 -11.54 6.97
CA GLY A 128 1.04 -10.90 6.50
C GLY A 128 0.45 -9.91 7.51
N GLU A 129 0.43 -10.24 8.81
CA GLU A 129 -0.01 -9.32 9.87
C GLU A 129 0.88 -8.06 9.98
N ALA A 130 2.20 -8.20 9.78
CA ALA A 130 3.12 -7.07 9.76
C ALA A 130 2.97 -6.23 8.49
N GLU A 131 2.66 -6.84 7.34
CA GLU A 131 2.34 -6.16 6.08
C GLU A 131 1.04 -5.35 6.20
N VAL A 132 0.01 -5.86 6.87
CA VAL A 132 -1.21 -5.08 7.18
C VAL A 132 -0.87 -3.86 8.02
N ARG A 133 -0.04 -4.00 9.06
CA ARG A 133 0.38 -2.86 9.90
C ARG A 133 1.15 -1.83 9.08
N TYR A 134 2.03 -2.27 8.20
CA TYR A 134 2.76 -1.39 7.29
C TYR A 134 1.81 -0.65 6.34
N ALA A 135 0.87 -1.35 5.71
CA ALA A 135 -0.12 -0.73 4.84
C ALA A 135 -0.98 0.30 5.58
N ILE A 136 -1.45 -0.01 6.79
CA ILE A 136 -2.20 0.94 7.62
C ILE A 136 -1.36 2.19 7.91
N LEU A 137 -0.13 2.01 8.38
CA LEU A 137 0.78 3.10 8.74
C LEU A 137 1.01 4.04 7.55
N THR A 138 1.33 3.47 6.39
CA THR A 138 1.58 4.24 5.16
C THR A 138 0.32 4.98 4.67
N GLN A 139 -0.84 4.31 4.64
CA GLN A 139 -2.08 4.94 4.18
C GLN A 139 -2.58 6.03 5.14
N VAL A 140 -2.41 5.83 6.45
CA VAL A 140 -2.72 6.85 7.45
C VAL A 140 -1.79 8.07 7.31
N SER A 141 -0.49 7.85 7.13
CA SER A 141 0.46 8.95 6.90
C SER A 141 0.13 9.73 5.62
N GLU A 142 -0.23 9.03 4.54
CA GLU A 142 -0.57 9.65 3.25
C GLU A 142 -1.86 10.47 3.34
N ILE A 143 -2.91 9.95 4.01
CA ILE A 143 -4.16 10.70 4.20
C ILE A 143 -3.94 11.97 5.03
N ILE A 144 -3.12 11.89 6.09
CA ILE A 144 -2.79 13.02 6.94
C ILE A 144 -1.98 14.07 6.14
N ALA A 145 -0.98 13.64 5.39
CA ALA A 145 -0.18 14.53 4.53
C ALA A 145 -1.03 15.23 3.48
N THR A 146 -1.93 14.49 2.82
CA THR A 146 -2.87 15.04 1.83
C THR A 146 -3.86 16.01 2.47
N TYR A 147 -4.33 15.73 3.69
CA TYR A 147 -5.19 16.64 4.44
C TYR A 147 -4.50 17.99 4.67
N TYR A 148 -3.25 17.99 5.15
CA TYR A 148 -2.50 19.24 5.36
C TYR A 148 -2.10 19.93 4.06
N THR A 149 -1.94 19.19 2.95
CA THR A 149 -1.81 19.79 1.62
C THR A 149 -3.06 20.60 1.26
N LEU A 150 -4.26 20.07 1.51
CA LEU A 150 -5.51 20.79 1.29
C LEU A 150 -5.63 22.02 2.19
N VAL A 151 -5.21 21.94 3.46
CA VAL A 151 -5.18 23.09 4.37
C VAL A 151 -4.26 24.18 3.84
N GLN A 152 -3.05 23.84 3.39
CA GLN A 152 -2.11 24.78 2.78
C GLN A 152 -2.71 25.44 1.53
N GLN A 153 -3.26 24.65 0.62
CA GLN A 153 -3.85 25.13 -0.62
C GLN A 153 -5.06 26.06 -0.37
N GLN A 154 -5.88 25.74 0.63
CA GLN A 154 -7.00 26.59 1.04
C GLN A 154 -6.51 27.97 1.56
N LYS A 155 -5.45 27.98 2.38
CA LYS A 155 -4.81 29.24 2.82
C LYS A 155 -4.23 30.02 1.66
N MET A 156 -3.60 29.33 0.70
CA MET A 156 -3.05 29.94 -0.52
C MET A 156 -4.14 30.63 -1.36
N ILE A 157 -5.29 29.97 -1.57
CA ILE A 157 -6.43 30.56 -2.30
C ILE A 157 -6.88 31.86 -1.62
N ARG A 158 -7.01 31.88 -0.28
CA ARG A 158 -7.39 33.12 0.43
C ARG A 158 -6.35 34.20 0.31
N ALA A 159 -5.06 33.87 0.31
CA ALA A 159 -4.00 34.83 0.07
C ALA A 159 -4.10 35.45 -1.32
N LEU A 160 -4.39 34.65 -2.34
CA LEU A 160 -4.58 35.09 -3.72
C LEU A 160 -5.87 35.90 -3.90
N ASP A 161 -6.95 35.54 -3.21
CA ASP A 161 -8.18 36.38 -3.19
C ASP A 161 -7.86 37.80 -2.66
N THR A 162 -7.14 37.89 -1.52
CA THR A 162 -6.67 39.14 -0.96
C THR A 162 -5.78 39.92 -1.96
N ALA A 163 -4.90 39.21 -2.69
CA ALA A 163 -4.06 39.81 -3.72
C ALA A 163 -4.88 40.42 -4.86
N ILE A 164 -5.94 39.74 -5.30
CA ILE A 164 -6.84 40.22 -6.35
C ILE A 164 -7.60 41.47 -5.89
N ASP A 165 -8.09 41.48 -4.64
CA ASP A 165 -8.77 42.67 -4.09
C ASP A 165 -7.85 43.90 -4.09
N LEU A 166 -6.60 43.73 -3.67
CA LEU A 166 -5.58 44.79 -3.72
C LEU A 166 -5.27 45.25 -5.16
N SER A 167 -5.15 44.31 -6.10
CA SER A 167 -4.88 44.60 -7.51
C SER A 167 -6.07 45.29 -8.17
N GLN A 168 -7.30 44.91 -7.84
CA GLN A 168 -8.52 45.60 -8.32
C GLN A 168 -8.61 47.03 -7.80
N TYR A 169 -8.31 47.24 -6.50
CA TYR A 169 -8.26 48.57 -5.93
C TYR A 169 -7.20 49.46 -6.63
N ARG A 170 -6.00 48.91 -6.86
CA ARG A 170 -4.91 49.61 -7.57
C ARG A 170 -5.32 49.99 -8.99
N LEU A 171 -6.00 49.08 -9.72
CA LEU A 171 -6.53 49.37 -11.06
C LEU A 171 -7.53 50.53 -11.01
N THR A 172 -8.48 50.51 -10.08
CA THR A 172 -9.47 51.58 -9.90
C THR A 172 -8.80 52.92 -9.61
N MET A 173 -7.80 52.98 -8.75
CA MET A 173 -7.03 54.18 -8.45
C MET A 173 -6.24 54.69 -9.66
N ALA A 174 -5.62 53.80 -10.44
CA ALA A 174 -4.92 54.18 -11.67
C ALA A 174 -5.87 54.75 -12.72
N GLN A 175 -7.08 54.22 -12.87
CA GLN A 175 -8.14 54.71 -13.74
C GLN A 175 -8.57 56.10 -13.31
N ASN A 176 -8.92 56.32 -12.04
CA ASN A 176 -9.32 57.63 -11.49
C ASN A 176 -8.23 58.71 -11.70
N ARG A 177 -6.95 58.33 -11.45
CA ARG A 177 -5.81 59.25 -11.67
C ARG A 177 -5.61 59.58 -13.14
N PHE A 178 -5.83 58.66 -14.05
CA PHE A 178 -5.78 58.87 -15.48
C PHE A 178 -6.91 59.81 -15.94
N GLU A 179 -8.14 59.62 -15.49
CA GLU A 179 -9.29 60.45 -15.83
C GLU A 179 -9.11 61.90 -15.42
N ILE A 180 -8.49 62.17 -14.27
CA ILE A 180 -8.18 63.54 -13.80
C ILE A 180 -6.83 64.06 -14.33
N GLY A 181 -6.20 63.36 -15.28
CA GLY A 181 -4.95 63.77 -15.93
C GLY A 181 -3.68 63.64 -15.08
N LYS A 182 -3.71 62.96 -13.96
CA LYS A 182 -2.58 62.79 -13.03
C LYS A 182 -1.77 61.49 -13.23
N ALA A 183 -2.17 60.59 -14.16
CA ALA A 183 -1.46 59.37 -14.49
C ALA A 183 -1.48 59.11 -16.01
N ALA A 184 -0.48 58.39 -16.51
CA ALA A 184 -0.44 57.96 -17.89
C ALA A 184 -1.35 56.71 -18.12
N LYS A 185 -1.88 56.57 -19.35
CA LYS A 185 -2.64 55.36 -19.75
C LYS A 185 -1.85 54.07 -19.53
N LEU A 186 -0.52 54.11 -19.62
CA LEU A 186 0.38 53.01 -19.36
C LEU A 186 0.22 52.44 -17.94
N GLU A 187 -0.02 53.31 -16.92
CA GLU A 187 -0.24 52.82 -15.53
C GLU A 187 -1.53 52.01 -15.43
N VAL A 188 -2.59 52.42 -16.12
CA VAL A 188 -3.86 51.67 -16.15
C VAL A 188 -3.67 50.32 -16.84
N LEU A 189 -2.97 50.27 -17.97
CA LEU A 189 -2.70 49.02 -18.71
C LEU A 189 -1.85 48.06 -17.87
N ASN A 190 -0.81 48.56 -17.22
CA ASN A 190 0.01 47.72 -16.32
C ASN A 190 -0.80 47.16 -15.16
N ALA A 191 -1.63 48.00 -14.50
CA ALA A 191 -2.48 47.54 -13.40
C ALA A 191 -3.50 46.47 -13.87
N GLN A 192 -4.02 46.58 -15.10
CA GLN A 192 -4.93 45.61 -15.68
C GLN A 192 -4.22 44.27 -15.97
N VAL A 193 -2.99 44.33 -16.53
CA VAL A 193 -2.17 43.12 -16.78
C VAL A 193 -1.84 42.39 -15.47
N ASP A 194 -1.46 43.15 -14.44
CA ASP A 194 -1.16 42.59 -13.12
C ASP A 194 -2.36 41.89 -12.49
N LEU A 195 -3.55 42.53 -12.55
CA LEU A 195 -4.81 41.94 -12.07
C LEU A 195 -5.13 40.61 -12.80
N ASN A 196 -4.94 40.63 -14.12
CA ASN A 196 -5.18 39.40 -14.92
C ASN A 196 -4.18 38.27 -14.55
N ALA A 197 -2.91 38.61 -14.29
CA ALA A 197 -1.91 37.65 -13.82
C ALA A 197 -2.29 37.06 -12.45
N ASP A 198 -2.73 37.90 -11.50
CA ASP A 198 -3.18 37.42 -10.18
C ASP A 198 -4.41 36.50 -10.30
N LYS A 199 -5.39 36.84 -11.18
CA LYS A 199 -6.54 35.95 -11.49
C LYS A 199 -6.12 34.64 -12.11
N THR A 200 -5.13 34.63 -13.02
CA THR A 200 -4.59 33.40 -13.62
C THR A 200 -4.00 32.48 -12.54
N THR A 201 -3.22 33.06 -11.62
CA THR A 201 -2.62 32.31 -10.51
C THR A 201 -3.69 31.70 -9.58
N LEU A 202 -4.76 32.45 -9.30
CA LEU A 202 -5.89 31.94 -8.51
C LEU A 202 -6.57 30.75 -9.18
N LEU A 203 -6.87 30.86 -10.49
CA LEU A 203 -7.49 29.73 -11.23
C LEU A 203 -6.63 28.47 -11.20
N GLN A 204 -5.31 28.60 -11.37
CA GLN A 204 -4.38 27.47 -11.26
C GLN A 204 -4.38 26.84 -9.85
N GLN A 205 -4.41 27.69 -8.82
CA GLN A 205 -4.45 27.21 -7.43
C GLN A 205 -5.78 26.52 -7.10
N GLN A 206 -6.90 27.02 -7.63
CA GLN A 206 -8.22 26.38 -7.48
C GLN A 206 -8.27 25.01 -8.18
N GLU A 207 -7.66 24.89 -9.35
CA GLU A 207 -7.51 23.58 -10.04
C GLU A 207 -6.71 22.61 -9.20
N GLN A 208 -5.54 23.02 -8.68
CA GLN A 208 -4.71 22.14 -7.82
C GLN A 208 -5.48 21.70 -6.57
N TYR A 209 -6.24 22.59 -5.95
CA TYR A 209 -7.08 22.27 -4.79
C TYR A 209 -8.18 21.27 -5.14
N ALA A 210 -8.83 21.41 -6.28
CA ALA A 210 -9.83 20.46 -6.76
C ALA A 210 -9.22 19.08 -7.04
N ASN A 211 -8.05 19.02 -7.67
CA ASN A 211 -7.32 17.79 -7.93
C ASN A 211 -6.90 17.10 -6.62
N SER A 212 -6.43 17.85 -5.64
CA SER A 212 -6.07 17.31 -4.32
C SER A 212 -7.29 16.77 -3.56
N LYS A 213 -8.49 17.39 -3.71
CA LYS A 213 -9.74 16.82 -3.17
C LYS A 213 -10.11 15.50 -3.82
N THR A 214 -9.97 15.39 -5.14
CA THR A 214 -10.19 14.14 -5.87
C THR A 214 -9.25 13.04 -5.37
N TYR A 215 -7.97 13.37 -5.19
CA TYR A 215 -6.98 12.43 -4.63
C TYR A 215 -7.31 12.02 -3.19
N MET A 216 -7.74 12.96 -2.35
CA MET A 216 -8.21 12.67 -0.99
C MET A 216 -9.39 11.69 -0.98
N ASN A 217 -10.38 11.90 -1.87
CA ASN A 217 -11.51 10.98 -2.03
C ASN A 217 -11.06 9.59 -2.50
N GLN A 218 -10.05 9.52 -3.40
CA GLN A 218 -9.44 8.27 -3.84
C GLN A 218 -8.79 7.51 -2.67
N LEU A 219 -8.00 8.18 -1.82
CA LEU A 219 -7.39 7.56 -0.64
C LEU A 219 -8.44 7.02 0.34
N MET A 220 -9.54 7.75 0.51
CA MET A 220 -10.69 7.32 1.32
C MET A 220 -11.57 6.26 0.63
N ALA A 221 -11.28 5.91 -0.63
CA ALA A 221 -12.07 4.98 -1.45
C ALA A 221 -13.58 5.30 -1.45
N ARG A 222 -13.93 6.58 -1.63
CA ARG A 222 -15.31 7.07 -1.77
C ARG A 222 -15.52 7.72 -3.13
N ASP A 223 -16.74 8.14 -3.44
CA ASP A 223 -17.04 8.83 -4.70
C ASP A 223 -16.14 10.05 -4.89
N LEU A 224 -15.49 10.12 -6.06
CA LEU A 224 -14.50 11.17 -6.38
C LEU A 224 -15.12 12.56 -6.49
N GLY A 225 -16.42 12.68 -6.72
CA GLY A 225 -17.15 13.93 -6.86
C GLY A 225 -17.61 14.55 -5.53
N ILE A 226 -17.44 13.87 -4.39
CA ILE A 226 -17.82 14.39 -3.08
C ILE A 226 -17.03 15.67 -2.78
N THR A 227 -17.78 16.76 -2.50
CA THR A 227 -17.20 18.04 -2.12
C THR A 227 -17.18 18.17 -0.59
N PHE A 228 -16.06 18.67 -0.06
CA PHE A 228 -15.86 18.88 1.37
C PHE A 228 -14.95 20.09 1.61
N ARG A 229 -14.90 20.54 2.85
CA ARG A 229 -13.92 21.51 3.36
C ARG A 229 -13.07 20.87 4.44
N VAL A 230 -11.85 21.36 4.61
CA VAL A 230 -10.95 20.97 5.70
C VAL A 230 -10.88 22.07 6.74
N GLU A 231 -10.54 21.70 7.99
CA GLU A 231 -10.27 22.69 9.02
C GLU A 231 -8.98 23.47 8.73
N ASP A 232 -8.94 24.72 9.18
CA ASP A 232 -7.89 25.68 8.84
C ASP A 232 -6.71 25.66 9.83
N SER A 233 -6.72 24.76 10.80
CA SER A 233 -5.72 24.67 11.86
C SER A 233 -4.58 23.72 11.49
N VAL A 234 -3.34 24.15 11.74
CA VAL A 234 -2.14 23.31 11.65
C VAL A 234 -1.47 23.34 13.01
N ALA A 235 -1.67 22.29 13.80
CA ALA A 235 -0.91 22.07 15.02
C ALA A 235 0.35 21.27 14.72
N ILE A 236 1.51 21.87 14.95
CA ILE A 236 2.82 21.25 14.79
C ILE A 236 3.30 20.84 16.18
N ASN A 237 3.71 19.59 16.33
CA ASN A 237 4.39 19.15 17.56
C ASN A 237 5.86 19.56 17.44
N ASP A 238 6.37 20.38 18.35
CA ASP A 238 7.74 20.89 18.37
C ASP A 238 8.67 20.19 19.38
N ASP A 239 8.20 19.15 20.07
CA ASP A 239 8.94 18.43 21.12
C ASP A 239 9.40 17.00 20.70
N LEU A 240 9.55 16.74 19.40
CA LEU A 240 10.07 15.45 18.96
C LEU A 240 11.58 15.32 19.26
N LYS A 241 11.98 14.15 19.80
CA LYS A 241 13.37 13.85 20.16
C LYS A 241 13.93 12.72 19.33
N LEU A 242 15.08 12.96 18.71
CA LEU A 242 15.76 11.98 17.84
C LEU A 242 15.96 10.62 18.53
N GLY A 243 16.45 10.62 19.78
CA GLY A 243 16.72 9.37 20.51
C GLY A 243 15.45 8.53 20.77
N GLU A 244 14.33 9.18 21.07
CA GLU A 244 13.05 8.51 21.28
C GLU A 244 12.50 7.92 19.96
N LEU A 245 12.62 8.67 18.87
CA LEU A 245 12.20 8.20 17.54
C LEU A 245 13.00 6.99 17.08
N LEU A 246 14.33 7.01 17.27
CA LEU A 246 15.20 5.89 16.93
C LEU A 246 14.90 4.64 17.77
N GLY A 247 14.70 4.81 19.07
CA GLY A 247 14.34 3.72 19.99
C GLY A 247 12.96 3.11 19.67
N THR A 248 12.00 3.95 19.32
CA THR A 248 10.66 3.50 18.91
C THR A 248 10.72 2.75 17.59
N ALA A 249 11.45 3.28 16.60
CA ALA A 249 11.60 2.66 15.30
C ALA A 249 12.23 1.26 15.37
N GLU A 250 13.26 1.08 16.22
CA GLU A 250 13.91 -0.23 16.37
C GLU A 250 12.94 -1.32 16.82
N ASN A 251 11.96 -0.97 17.65
CA ASN A 251 11.01 -1.92 18.23
C ASN A 251 9.69 -2.02 17.47
N GLN A 252 9.21 -0.93 16.85
CA GLN A 252 7.85 -0.85 16.32
C GLN A 252 7.77 -0.71 14.80
N ASN A 253 8.88 -0.36 14.12
CA ASN A 253 8.85 -0.20 12.67
C ASN A 253 8.50 -1.52 11.96
N PRO A 254 7.40 -1.58 11.18
CA PRO A 254 6.95 -2.81 10.56
C PRO A 254 7.95 -3.39 9.55
N GLN A 255 8.76 -2.57 8.89
CA GLN A 255 9.76 -3.04 7.91
C GLN A 255 10.92 -3.78 8.61
N ILE A 256 11.34 -3.32 9.80
CA ILE A 256 12.32 -4.04 10.62
C ILE A 256 11.74 -5.35 11.11
N GLN A 257 10.47 -5.35 11.55
CA GLN A 257 9.77 -6.57 11.97
C GLN A 257 9.65 -7.59 10.82
N LEU A 258 9.32 -7.14 9.61
CA LEU A 258 9.28 -7.97 8.41
C LEU A 258 10.64 -8.63 8.12
N ALA A 259 11.74 -7.88 8.20
CA ALA A 259 13.08 -8.44 8.02
C ALA A 259 13.42 -9.53 9.06
N VAL A 260 13.03 -9.33 10.33
CA VAL A 260 13.21 -10.33 11.39
C VAL A 260 12.36 -11.58 11.14
N ILE A 261 11.11 -11.43 10.69
CA ILE A 261 10.23 -12.57 10.35
C ILE A 261 10.81 -13.34 9.16
N ASN A 262 11.30 -12.66 8.13
CA ASN A 262 11.93 -13.31 6.97
C ASN A 262 13.14 -14.15 7.36
N LYS A 263 13.97 -13.71 8.31
CA LYS A 263 15.05 -14.54 8.86
C LYS A 263 14.50 -15.82 9.50
N ARG A 264 13.42 -15.73 10.29
CA ARG A 264 12.79 -16.92 10.91
C ARG A 264 12.26 -17.90 9.86
N ILE A 265 11.66 -17.38 8.79
CA ILE A 265 11.21 -18.20 7.65
C ILE A 265 12.39 -18.94 7.03
N SER A 266 13.54 -18.30 6.84
CA SER A 266 14.78 -18.92 6.35
C SER A 266 15.33 -19.97 7.32
N GLU A 267 15.24 -19.75 8.63
CA GLU A 267 15.63 -20.73 9.67
C GLU A 267 14.75 -21.98 9.61
N TYR A 268 13.44 -21.83 9.41
CA TYR A 268 12.54 -22.98 9.21
C TYR A 268 12.79 -23.70 7.89
N ASN A 269 13.18 -22.98 6.83
CA ASN A 269 13.62 -23.59 5.57
C ASN A 269 14.85 -24.47 5.78
N LEU A 270 15.86 -24.02 6.52
CA LEU A 270 17.02 -24.84 6.88
C LEU A 270 16.61 -26.09 7.68
N LYS A 271 15.63 -25.97 8.61
CA LYS A 271 15.12 -27.16 9.35
C LYS A 271 14.48 -28.17 8.41
N GLN A 272 13.71 -27.71 7.42
CA GLN A 272 13.11 -28.60 6.41
C GLN A 272 14.19 -29.30 5.59
N ILE A 273 15.20 -28.58 5.10
CA ILE A 273 16.33 -29.15 4.34
C ILE A 273 17.08 -30.18 5.18
N LYS A 274 17.36 -29.91 6.47
CA LYS A 274 17.98 -30.88 7.36
C LYS A 274 17.13 -32.14 7.57
N GLY A 275 15.81 -32.02 7.52
CA GLY A 275 14.86 -33.10 7.58
C GLY A 275 15.04 -34.13 6.46
N GLU A 276 15.59 -33.76 5.31
CA GLU A 276 15.84 -34.65 4.15
C GLU A 276 16.93 -35.72 4.41
N ARG A 277 17.66 -35.63 5.52
CA ARG A 277 18.59 -36.68 5.96
C ARG A 277 17.90 -37.87 6.57
N TYR A 278 16.68 -37.70 7.01
CA TYR A 278 15.93 -38.77 7.70
C TYR A 278 15.06 -39.54 6.70
N PRO A 279 14.68 -40.78 7.05
CA PRO A 279 13.78 -41.55 6.21
C PRO A 279 12.39 -40.90 6.14
N ILE A 280 11.75 -41.11 5.00
CA ILE A 280 10.32 -40.80 4.83
C ILE A 280 9.55 -42.08 5.02
N ILE A 281 8.59 -42.10 5.96
CA ILE A 281 7.73 -43.25 6.24
C ILE A 281 6.30 -42.87 5.84
N SER A 282 5.73 -43.69 4.96
CA SER A 282 4.37 -43.47 4.45
C SER A 282 3.51 -44.71 4.59
N LEU A 283 2.28 -44.53 4.99
CA LEU A 283 1.22 -45.53 4.96
C LEU A 283 0.47 -45.41 3.65
N ASN A 284 0.39 -46.50 2.89
CA ASN A 284 -0.37 -46.56 1.66
C ASN A 284 -1.50 -47.59 1.84
N SER A 285 -2.70 -47.23 1.43
CA SER A 285 -3.84 -48.14 1.48
C SER A 285 -4.79 -47.83 0.31
N GLY A 286 -5.54 -48.80 -0.14
CA GLY A 286 -6.51 -48.57 -1.20
C GLY A 286 -7.41 -49.75 -1.46
N TYR A 287 -8.52 -49.49 -2.13
CA TYR A 287 -9.39 -50.51 -2.68
C TYR A 287 -9.50 -50.28 -4.18
N ASN A 288 -9.01 -51.27 -4.96
CA ASN A 288 -8.87 -51.14 -6.41
C ASN A 288 -9.69 -52.24 -7.12
N PHE A 289 -10.20 -51.87 -8.26
CA PHE A 289 -10.85 -52.73 -9.24
C PHE A 289 -9.99 -52.74 -10.50
N ASN A 290 -9.66 -53.94 -10.97
CA ASN A 290 -8.88 -54.16 -12.19
C ASN A 290 -9.72 -54.98 -13.15
N GLU A 291 -9.86 -54.57 -14.37
CA GLU A 291 -10.50 -55.29 -15.46
C GLU A 291 -9.56 -55.27 -16.67
N SER A 292 -9.20 -56.45 -17.16
CA SER A 292 -8.29 -56.58 -18.28
C SER A 292 -8.87 -57.54 -19.31
N HIS A 293 -8.99 -57.08 -20.54
CA HIS A 293 -9.31 -57.92 -21.68
C HIS A 293 -8.09 -57.94 -22.57
N SER A 294 -7.61 -59.17 -22.90
CA SER A 294 -6.43 -59.37 -23.70
C SER A 294 -6.62 -60.48 -24.72
N SER A 295 -6.27 -60.19 -25.94
CA SER A 295 -6.18 -61.22 -26.99
C SER A 295 -4.92 -62.06 -26.86
N LEU A 296 -4.02 -61.72 -25.94
CA LEU A 296 -2.74 -62.35 -25.66
C LEU A 296 -2.81 -63.08 -24.31
N GLY A 297 -2.57 -64.37 -24.29
CA GLY A 297 -2.42 -65.11 -23.05
C GLY A 297 -3.48 -66.19 -22.84
N PHE A 298 -3.41 -66.83 -21.68
CA PHE A 298 -4.25 -67.98 -21.33
C PHE A 298 -5.68 -67.58 -20.96
N ALA A 299 -5.88 -66.36 -20.47
CA ALA A 299 -7.17 -65.80 -20.12
C ALA A 299 -7.47 -64.56 -21.00
N THR A 300 -8.64 -64.56 -21.62
CA THR A 300 -9.10 -63.44 -22.46
C THR A 300 -9.69 -62.30 -21.62
N GLU A 301 -10.09 -62.59 -20.39
CA GLU A 301 -10.64 -61.64 -19.41
C GLU A 301 -10.08 -61.94 -18.02
N ASN A 302 -9.70 -60.91 -17.33
CA ASN A 302 -9.30 -60.97 -15.93
C ASN A 302 -9.97 -59.83 -15.16
N LYS A 303 -10.75 -60.15 -14.13
CA LYS A 303 -11.38 -59.19 -13.21
C LYS A 303 -10.93 -59.44 -11.80
N GLY A 304 -10.37 -58.40 -11.20
CA GLY A 304 -9.91 -58.42 -9.80
C GLY A 304 -10.43 -57.24 -9.02
N ARG A 305 -10.69 -57.44 -7.76
CA ARG A 305 -10.97 -56.37 -6.80
C ARG A 305 -10.35 -56.70 -5.46
N GLY A 306 -9.83 -55.71 -4.78
CA GLY A 306 -9.21 -56.02 -3.50
C GLY A 306 -8.75 -54.79 -2.73
N PHE A 307 -8.57 -54.99 -1.45
CA PHE A 307 -7.99 -54.06 -0.52
C PHE A 307 -6.50 -54.33 -0.41
N ASN A 308 -5.70 -53.26 -0.55
CA ASN A 308 -4.27 -53.29 -0.36
C ASN A 308 -3.86 -52.29 0.72
N TYR A 309 -2.90 -52.66 1.54
CA TYR A 309 -2.31 -51.80 2.53
C TYR A 309 -0.82 -52.10 2.66
N GLY A 310 -0.05 -51.08 3.01
CA GLY A 310 1.38 -51.25 3.18
C GLY A 310 2.01 -50.04 3.83
N VAL A 311 3.19 -50.24 4.37
CA VAL A 311 4.07 -49.19 4.87
C VAL A 311 5.31 -49.17 3.98
N SER A 312 5.65 -47.97 3.52
CA SER A 312 6.90 -47.75 2.77
C SER A 312 7.83 -46.84 3.57
N ALA A 313 9.11 -47.15 3.56
CA ALA A 313 10.16 -46.32 4.13
C ALA A 313 11.24 -46.11 3.06
N SER A 314 11.63 -44.88 2.82
CA SER A 314 12.71 -44.55 1.89
C SER A 314 13.66 -43.52 2.51
N VAL A 315 14.96 -43.71 2.28
CA VAL A 315 16.01 -42.78 2.72
C VAL A 315 17.07 -42.64 1.63
N ASN A 316 17.51 -41.43 1.41
CA ASN A 316 18.62 -41.15 0.49
C ASN A 316 19.94 -41.43 1.21
N ILE A 317 20.60 -42.54 0.88
CA ILE A 317 21.91 -42.92 1.47
C ILE A 317 23.02 -42.03 0.89
N PHE A 318 22.99 -41.81 -0.41
CA PHE A 318 23.95 -40.93 -1.11
C PHE A 318 23.28 -40.25 -2.30
N ASN A 319 23.41 -38.93 -2.38
CA ASN A 319 22.82 -38.10 -3.43
C ASN A 319 23.85 -37.17 -4.08
N GLY A 320 25.11 -37.57 -4.20
CA GLY A 320 26.16 -36.77 -4.80
C GLY A 320 26.49 -35.49 -4.00
N PHE A 321 26.42 -35.53 -2.66
CA PHE A 321 26.66 -34.40 -1.74
C PHE A 321 25.65 -33.23 -1.90
N LEU A 322 24.56 -33.43 -2.63
CA LEU A 322 23.53 -32.40 -2.82
C LEU A 322 22.94 -31.92 -1.49
N GLN A 323 22.71 -32.85 -0.56
CA GLN A 323 22.23 -32.51 0.77
C GLN A 323 23.16 -31.56 1.53
N ASN A 324 24.47 -31.82 1.53
CA ASN A 324 25.45 -31.01 2.19
C ASN A 324 25.54 -29.59 1.52
N ARG A 325 25.44 -29.54 0.18
CA ARG A 325 25.39 -28.30 -0.57
C ARG A 325 24.16 -27.48 -0.19
N ASN A 326 22.96 -28.08 -0.19
CA ASN A 326 21.71 -27.40 0.10
C ASN A 326 21.70 -26.84 1.53
N GLU A 327 22.20 -27.59 2.52
CA GLU A 327 22.35 -27.09 3.89
C GLU A 327 23.32 -25.91 3.99
N LYS A 328 24.45 -25.93 3.25
CA LYS A 328 25.37 -24.80 3.21
C LYS A 328 24.73 -23.56 2.59
N ILE A 329 23.99 -23.73 1.48
CA ILE A 329 23.25 -22.64 0.84
C ILE A 329 22.22 -22.06 1.83
N ALA A 330 21.40 -22.88 2.47
CA ALA A 330 20.40 -22.39 3.42
C ALA A 330 21.02 -21.68 4.63
N LYS A 331 22.23 -22.03 5.06
CA LYS A 331 22.95 -21.29 6.11
C LYS A 331 23.39 -19.91 5.60
N ILE A 332 23.89 -19.82 4.36
CA ILE A 332 24.25 -18.53 3.73
C ILE A 332 23.00 -17.66 3.56
N GLU A 333 21.85 -18.23 3.23
CA GLU A 333 20.58 -17.50 3.16
C GLU A 333 20.16 -16.92 4.52
N ILE A 334 20.43 -17.61 5.63
CA ILE A 334 20.21 -17.05 6.98
C ILE A 334 21.19 -15.92 7.27
N GLU A 335 22.48 -16.08 6.94
CA GLU A 335 23.48 -15.01 7.06
C GLU A 335 23.09 -13.78 6.22
N ASN A 336 22.63 -13.97 5.00
CA ASN A 336 22.08 -12.90 4.16
C ASN A 336 20.88 -12.22 4.81
N SER A 337 19.97 -12.98 5.42
CA SER A 337 18.81 -12.42 6.14
C SER A 337 19.23 -11.59 7.36
N GLU A 338 20.31 -11.97 8.06
CA GLU A 338 20.89 -11.18 9.15
C GLU A 338 21.48 -9.86 8.65
N LEU A 339 22.21 -9.90 7.53
CA LEU A 339 22.73 -8.69 6.89
C LEU A 339 21.60 -7.77 6.42
N GLN A 340 20.51 -8.32 5.88
CA GLN A 340 19.32 -7.56 5.50
C GLN A 340 18.65 -6.87 6.70
N ILE A 341 18.58 -7.51 7.87
CA ILE A 341 18.11 -6.87 9.10
C ILE A 341 19.02 -5.67 9.46
N GLY A 342 20.34 -5.87 9.43
CA GLY A 342 21.30 -4.81 9.69
C GLY A 342 21.16 -3.64 8.71
N GLN A 343 21.04 -3.94 7.42
CA GLN A 343 20.83 -2.96 6.36
C GLN A 343 19.53 -2.19 6.57
N GLN A 344 18.41 -2.88 6.89
CA GLN A 344 17.12 -2.22 7.12
C GLN A 344 17.16 -1.29 8.32
N LYS A 345 17.75 -1.74 9.44
CA LYS A 345 17.97 -0.89 10.62
C LYS A 345 18.77 0.37 10.28
N GLN A 346 19.87 0.21 9.57
CA GLN A 346 20.72 1.34 9.16
C GLN A 346 19.98 2.31 8.22
N THR A 347 19.19 1.78 7.29
CA THR A 347 18.37 2.58 6.36
C THR A 347 17.38 3.43 7.12
N ILE A 348 16.59 2.82 8.01
CA ILE A 348 15.58 3.54 8.83
C ILE A 348 16.26 4.56 9.73
N GLN A 349 17.38 4.21 10.38
CA GLN A 349 18.14 5.14 11.20
C GLN A 349 18.65 6.35 10.41
N SER A 350 19.17 6.12 9.21
CA SER A 350 19.62 7.19 8.30
C SER A 350 18.47 8.10 7.88
N GLN A 351 17.33 7.51 7.50
CA GLN A 351 16.12 8.24 7.11
C GLN A 351 15.58 9.11 8.25
N ILE A 352 15.45 8.54 9.46
CA ILE A 352 15.01 9.29 10.64
C ILE A 352 15.98 10.43 10.96
N THR A 353 17.29 10.18 10.95
CA THR A 353 18.29 11.18 11.28
C THR A 353 18.27 12.34 10.28
N SER A 354 18.24 12.05 8.98
CA SER A 354 18.17 13.06 7.93
C SER A 354 16.86 13.86 7.99
N LEU A 355 15.73 13.16 8.17
CA LEU A 355 14.43 13.80 8.25
C LEU A 355 14.27 14.63 9.53
N PHE A 356 14.90 14.22 10.63
CA PHE A 356 14.91 15.00 11.87
C PHE A 356 15.66 16.32 11.70
N GLN A 357 16.78 16.32 10.98
CA GLN A 357 17.47 17.58 10.63
C GLN A 357 16.57 18.50 9.80
N THR A 358 15.87 17.92 8.82
CA THR A 358 14.88 18.67 8.01
C THR A 358 13.75 19.22 8.87
N TYR A 359 13.25 18.44 9.83
CA TYR A 359 12.19 18.85 10.76
C TYR A 359 12.63 20.05 11.63
N ILE A 360 13.82 20.00 12.24
CA ILE A 360 14.35 21.13 13.03
C ILE A 360 14.49 22.38 12.15
N THR A 361 15.10 22.25 10.97
CA THR A 361 15.21 23.37 10.03
C THR A 361 13.85 23.97 9.64
N ASN A 362 12.85 23.11 9.42
CA ASN A 362 11.50 23.57 9.10
C ASN A 362 10.82 24.30 10.28
N LEU A 363 11.07 23.89 11.52
CA LEU A 363 10.59 24.64 12.70
C LEU A 363 11.21 26.04 12.78
N ASP A 364 12.50 26.17 12.54
CA ASP A 364 13.19 27.47 12.51
C ASP A 364 12.63 28.33 11.36
N LEU A 365 12.38 27.73 10.19
CA LEU A 365 11.78 28.43 9.04
C LEU A 365 10.36 28.92 9.34
N VAL A 366 9.56 28.16 10.09
CA VAL A 366 8.20 28.60 10.50
C VAL A 366 8.28 29.88 11.31
N GLN A 367 9.21 29.98 12.26
CA GLN A 367 9.38 31.16 13.10
C GLN A 367 9.88 32.36 12.26
N LEU A 368 10.89 32.14 11.41
CA LEU A 368 11.46 33.17 10.55
C LEU A 368 10.45 33.72 9.54
N GLU A 369 9.74 32.83 8.83
CA GLU A 369 8.79 33.27 7.80
C GLU A 369 7.53 33.91 8.39
N ARG A 370 7.13 33.55 9.61
CA ARG A 370 6.08 34.25 10.33
C ARG A 370 6.47 35.69 10.66
N SER A 371 7.70 35.90 11.14
CA SER A 371 8.22 37.26 11.37
C SER A 371 8.32 38.06 10.07
N ASN A 372 8.80 37.44 8.98
CA ASN A 372 8.85 38.05 7.66
C ASN A 372 7.45 38.44 7.14
N GLU A 373 6.44 37.61 7.38
CA GLU A 373 5.05 37.90 6.98
C GLU A 373 4.51 39.14 7.68
N GLU A 374 4.76 39.26 9.00
CA GLU A 374 4.36 40.40 9.80
C GLU A 374 5.01 41.71 9.29
N LEU A 375 6.33 41.67 9.04
CA LEU A 375 7.09 42.80 8.50
C LEU A 375 6.65 43.21 7.07
N ALA A 376 6.41 42.20 6.21
CA ALA A 376 5.97 42.45 4.84
C ALA A 376 4.56 43.05 4.78
N LYS A 377 3.67 42.62 5.71
CA LYS A 377 2.34 43.18 5.86
C LYS A 377 2.42 44.65 6.28
N GLU A 378 3.18 44.99 7.31
CA GLU A 378 3.38 46.32 7.79
C GLU A 378 3.95 47.23 6.65
N ASN A 379 4.95 46.72 5.91
CA ASN A 379 5.49 47.43 4.76
C ASN A 379 4.43 47.71 3.68
N LEU A 380 3.59 46.71 3.36
CA LEU A 380 2.49 46.88 2.42
C LEU A 380 1.50 47.92 2.90
N ASP A 381 1.08 47.89 4.16
CA ASP A 381 0.12 48.83 4.75
C ASP A 381 0.64 50.26 4.70
N ILE A 382 1.89 50.51 5.09
CA ILE A 382 2.53 51.82 5.00
C ILE A 382 2.63 52.30 3.53
N THR A 383 3.06 51.41 2.65
CA THR A 383 3.19 51.73 1.21
C THR A 383 1.83 52.07 0.61
N PHE A 384 0.80 51.34 1.00
CA PHE A 384 -0.57 51.57 0.51
C PHE A 384 -1.14 52.92 0.97
N GLU A 385 -0.92 53.35 2.22
CA GLU A 385 -1.31 54.69 2.71
C GLU A 385 -0.56 55.81 1.97
N LYS A 386 0.76 55.68 1.72
CA LYS A 386 1.54 56.61 0.92
C LYS A 386 1.03 56.71 -0.53
N PHE A 387 0.57 55.59 -1.10
CA PHE A 387 -0.03 55.60 -2.44
C PHE A 387 -1.35 56.38 -2.51
N LYS A 388 -2.21 56.20 -1.49
CA LYS A 388 -3.49 56.92 -1.39
C LYS A 388 -3.30 58.46 -1.42
N ILE A 389 -2.28 58.97 -0.73
CA ILE A 389 -1.95 60.41 -0.71
C ILE A 389 -1.12 60.86 -1.92
N GLY A 390 -0.75 59.92 -2.81
CA GLY A 390 -0.09 60.22 -4.09
C GLY A 390 1.41 60.47 -4.01
N THR A 391 2.09 60.06 -2.92
CA THR A 391 3.53 60.29 -2.70
C THR A 391 4.44 59.23 -3.31
N ILE A 392 3.87 58.10 -3.75
CA ILE A 392 4.62 56.98 -4.35
C ILE A 392 3.92 56.49 -5.62
N THR A 393 4.63 55.68 -6.40
CA THR A 393 4.20 55.15 -7.69
C THR A 393 3.38 53.85 -7.53
N THR A 394 2.58 53.51 -8.55
CA THR A 394 1.89 52.19 -8.65
C THR A 394 2.85 51.01 -8.65
N LEU A 395 4.09 51.19 -9.15
CA LEU A 395 5.13 50.15 -9.18
C LEU A 395 5.62 49.81 -7.76
N GLU A 396 5.83 50.82 -6.90
CA GLU A 396 6.23 50.58 -5.51
C GLU A 396 5.18 49.81 -4.73
N VAL A 397 3.90 50.14 -4.93
CA VAL A 397 2.78 49.39 -4.32
C VAL A 397 2.78 47.92 -4.82
N ARG A 398 2.98 47.69 -6.14
CA ARG A 398 3.04 46.34 -6.71
C ARG A 398 4.17 45.54 -6.11
N THR A 399 5.33 46.14 -5.94
CA THR A 399 6.50 45.50 -5.31
C THR A 399 6.20 45.08 -3.87
N ALA A 400 5.61 46.00 -3.05
CA ALA A 400 5.24 45.67 -1.67
C ALA A 400 4.15 44.59 -1.61
N GLN A 401 3.16 44.64 -2.50
CA GLN A 401 2.11 43.62 -2.63
C GLN A 401 2.70 42.23 -2.96
N LEU A 402 3.57 42.15 -3.98
CA LEU A 402 4.23 40.87 -4.36
C LEU A 402 5.10 40.35 -3.23
N ASN A 403 5.84 41.22 -2.53
CA ASN A 403 6.64 40.81 -1.39
C ASN A 403 5.78 40.20 -0.28
N TYR A 404 4.66 40.85 0.06
CA TYR A 404 3.72 40.33 1.07
C TYR A 404 3.14 38.96 0.66
N ILE A 405 2.63 38.82 -0.56
CA ILE A 405 2.06 37.56 -1.08
C ILE A 405 3.11 36.46 -1.06
N ASN A 406 4.31 36.73 -1.58
CA ASN A 406 5.41 35.73 -1.58
C ASN A 406 5.80 35.31 -0.17
N THR A 407 5.77 36.23 0.79
CA THR A 407 6.08 35.92 2.20
C THR A 407 4.97 35.08 2.84
N MET A 408 3.69 35.38 2.58
CA MET A 408 2.57 34.51 2.99
C MET A 408 2.71 33.09 2.42
N VAL A 409 3.03 32.98 1.14
CA VAL A 409 3.26 31.68 0.46
C VAL A 409 4.37 30.90 1.14
N ARG A 410 5.51 31.55 1.46
CA ARG A 410 6.62 30.90 2.17
C ARG A 410 6.22 30.50 3.60
N SER A 411 5.49 31.36 4.33
CA SER A 411 5.01 31.07 5.68
C SER A 411 4.10 29.83 5.69
N TYR A 412 3.11 29.76 4.79
CA TYR A 412 2.24 28.58 4.70
C TYR A 412 2.97 27.32 4.26
N THR A 413 3.94 27.48 3.35
CA THR A 413 4.79 26.35 2.90
C THR A 413 5.67 25.86 4.03
N ALA A 414 6.29 26.74 4.83
CA ALA A 414 7.10 26.34 5.99
C ALA A 414 6.26 25.57 7.02
N GLN A 415 5.06 26.06 7.37
CA GLN A 415 4.13 25.37 8.26
C GLN A 415 3.77 23.98 7.75
N TYR A 416 3.47 23.84 6.47
CA TYR A 416 3.17 22.56 5.83
C TYR A 416 4.36 21.62 5.86
N GLN A 417 5.55 22.08 5.49
CA GLN A 417 6.77 21.25 5.46
C GLN A 417 7.18 20.78 6.86
N ALA A 418 7.03 21.62 7.89
CA ALA A 418 7.25 21.25 9.27
C ALA A 418 6.27 20.11 9.69
N LYS A 419 4.98 20.27 9.37
CA LYS A 419 3.96 19.24 9.66
C LYS A 419 4.20 17.95 8.90
N LEU A 420 4.57 18.04 7.62
CA LEU A 420 4.88 16.86 6.80
C LEU A 420 6.10 16.10 7.34
N SER A 421 7.14 16.83 7.80
CA SER A 421 8.32 16.23 8.42
C SER A 421 7.96 15.51 9.73
N GLU A 422 7.08 16.09 10.56
CA GLU A 422 6.55 15.46 11.78
C GLU A 422 5.83 14.14 11.46
N ILE A 423 4.89 14.16 10.48
CA ILE A 423 4.11 12.98 10.08
C ILE A 423 5.04 11.86 9.61
N ARG A 424 5.99 12.17 8.74
CA ARG A 424 6.94 11.19 8.20
C ARG A 424 7.89 10.63 9.27
N LEU A 425 8.31 11.45 10.25
CA LEU A 425 9.10 10.97 11.38
C LEU A 425 8.33 9.97 12.23
N LYS A 426 7.06 10.26 12.51
CA LYS A 426 6.18 9.34 13.24
C LYS A 426 5.95 8.04 12.45
N GLU A 427 5.73 8.13 11.15
CA GLU A 427 5.61 6.97 10.26
C GLU A 427 6.87 6.08 10.33
N LEU A 428 8.05 6.66 10.16
CA LEU A 428 9.32 5.93 10.24
C LEU A 428 9.57 5.35 11.63
N ALA A 429 9.11 6.01 12.68
CA ALA A 429 9.15 5.47 14.04
C ALA A 429 8.18 4.29 14.25
N GLY A 430 7.24 4.05 13.32
CA GLY A 430 6.25 2.98 13.44
C GLY A 430 4.98 3.40 14.18
N ASN A 431 4.77 4.69 14.37
CA ASN A 431 3.60 5.25 15.04
C ASN A 431 3.04 6.41 14.20
N ALA A 432 1.83 6.27 13.67
CA ALA A 432 1.20 7.30 12.84
C ALA A 432 0.49 8.41 13.65
N PHE A 433 0.33 8.24 14.97
CA PHE A 433 -0.42 9.15 15.86
C PHE A 433 0.37 9.54 17.08
#